data_55197fff24c98581184f964cf534ea9e
#
_entry.id   55197fff24c98581184f964cf534ea9e
#
_cell.length_a   1.000
_cell.length_b   1.000
_cell.length_c   1.000
_cell.angle_alpha   90.00
_cell.angle_beta   90.00
_cell.angle_gamma   90.00
#
_symmetry.space_group_name_H-M   'P 1'
#
loop_
_entity.id
_entity.type
_entity.pdbx_description
1 polymer ?
#
loop_
_entity_poly.entity_id
_entity_poly.type
_entity_poly.pdbx_seq_one_letter_code
_entity_poly.pdbx_strand_id
1 'polypeptide(L)'
;MLTANAVTNRADGQLITREGYESLRSELATLITTSRPELAERLREARADGRDPVENGELMEAMQESQRLDQRVSALEARLAVVRVAEPAEADGVAEIGTRVRLRSQVEGVLQYDLVGDGEADPVRYRISISSPVGQAVRGRRVGEVFEVRTPKRRLRFEVLAVEPFDTRAALAAAA
;
A
#
# COMPACT_ATOMS: atom_id res chain seq x y z
N MET A 1 35.23 -10.60 11.33
CA MET A 1 34.25 -10.80 10.24
C MET A 1 33.09 -9.86 10.54
N LEU A 2 33.07 -8.69 9.93
CA LEU A 2 32.09 -7.64 10.14
C LEU A 2 30.89 -7.92 9.23
N THR A 3 29.73 -8.03 9.84
CA THR A 3 28.44 -8.32 9.22
C THR A 3 28.01 -7.16 8.32
N ALA A 4 27.90 -7.43 7.03
CA ALA A 4 27.35 -6.56 6.01
C ALA A 4 25.82 -6.50 6.13
N ASN A 5 25.27 -5.78 7.11
CA ASN A 5 23.83 -5.68 7.30
C ASN A 5 23.34 -4.27 7.70
N ALA A 6 23.99 -3.21 7.25
CA ALA A 6 23.65 -1.86 7.69
C ALA A 6 23.45 -0.81 6.58
N VAL A 7 23.30 -1.17 5.30
CA VAL A 7 23.30 -0.15 4.22
C VAL A 7 22.01 -0.08 3.40
N THR A 8 20.94 -0.83 3.71
CA THR A 8 19.78 -0.94 2.79
C THR A 8 18.53 -0.15 3.23
N ASN A 9 18.59 0.73 4.23
CA ASN A 9 17.36 1.20 4.90
C ASN A 9 16.78 2.56 4.46
N ARG A 10 17.25 3.18 3.37
CA ARG A 10 16.67 4.45 2.87
C ARG A 10 16.06 4.41 1.47
N ALA A 11 16.42 3.43 0.65
CA ALA A 11 15.89 3.29 -0.71
C ALA A 11 14.58 2.48 -0.76
N ASP A 12 14.34 1.62 0.22
CA ASP A 12 13.27 0.61 0.17
C ASP A 12 11.91 1.11 0.63
N GLY A 13 11.83 2.19 1.41
CA GLY A 13 10.56 2.81 1.80
C GLY A 13 9.76 3.42 0.66
N GLN A 14 10.37 3.51 -0.52
CA GLN A 14 9.75 4.02 -1.74
C GLN A 14 9.39 2.91 -2.74
N LEU A 15 9.69 1.65 -2.43
CA LEU A 15 9.31 0.54 -3.28
C LEU A 15 7.82 0.25 -3.15
N ILE A 16 7.20 -0.05 -4.30
CA ILE A 16 5.79 -0.38 -4.40
C ILE A 16 5.63 -1.55 -5.37
N THR A 17 4.61 -2.38 -5.20
CA THR A 17 4.28 -3.42 -6.17
C THR A 17 3.77 -2.77 -7.46
N ARG A 18 3.85 -3.48 -8.59
CA ARG A 18 3.27 -3.02 -9.86
C ARG A 18 1.78 -2.75 -9.72
N GLU A 19 1.05 -3.62 -9.01
CA GLU A 19 -0.37 -3.43 -8.74
C GLU A 19 -0.64 -2.15 -7.97
N GLY A 20 0.11 -1.92 -6.88
CA GLY A 20 -0.07 -0.72 -6.09
C GLY A 20 0.22 0.55 -6.89
N TYR A 21 1.22 0.52 -7.78
CA TYR A 21 1.50 1.64 -8.69
C TYR A 21 0.36 1.89 -9.68
N GLU A 22 -0.16 0.82 -10.30
CA GLU A 22 -1.29 0.91 -11.23
C GLU A 22 -2.57 1.39 -10.52
N SER A 23 -2.80 0.95 -9.29
CA SER A 23 -3.92 1.41 -8.45
C SER A 23 -3.84 2.91 -8.15
N LEU A 24 -2.66 3.42 -7.74
CA LEU A 24 -2.47 4.85 -7.49
C LEU A 24 -2.68 5.67 -8.77
N ARG A 25 -2.20 5.21 -9.91
CA ARG A 25 -2.42 5.87 -11.20
C ARG A 25 -3.88 5.89 -11.60
N SER A 26 -4.59 4.78 -11.41
CA SER A 26 -6.02 4.68 -11.71
C SER A 26 -6.84 5.60 -10.81
N GLU A 27 -6.55 5.65 -9.51
CA GLU A 27 -7.20 6.59 -8.59
C GLU A 27 -6.97 8.04 -9.03
N LEU A 28 -5.73 8.42 -9.31
CA LEU A 28 -5.40 9.76 -9.79
C LEU A 28 -6.16 10.10 -11.09
N ALA A 29 -6.17 9.18 -12.05
CA ALA A 29 -6.91 9.37 -13.30
C ALA A 29 -8.40 9.60 -13.06
N THR A 30 -9.05 8.80 -12.20
CA THR A 30 -10.46 8.95 -11.85
C THR A 30 -10.76 10.31 -11.20
N LEU A 31 -9.91 10.75 -10.28
CA LEU A 31 -10.09 12.05 -9.63
C LEU A 31 -10.00 13.21 -10.63
N ILE A 32 -9.08 13.13 -11.60
CA ILE A 32 -8.88 14.19 -12.60
C ILE A 32 -9.95 14.16 -13.68
N THR A 33 -10.29 12.96 -14.20
CA THR A 33 -11.15 12.85 -15.38
C THR A 33 -12.64 12.77 -15.07
N THR A 34 -13.00 12.38 -13.85
CA THR A 34 -14.38 12.19 -13.44
C THR A 34 -14.76 13.12 -12.30
N SER A 35 -14.13 12.95 -11.12
CA SER A 35 -14.57 13.66 -9.92
C SER A 35 -14.39 15.18 -10.02
N ARG A 36 -13.28 15.66 -10.60
CA ARG A 36 -13.01 17.10 -10.73
C ARG A 36 -13.98 17.80 -11.67
N PRO A 37 -14.32 17.30 -12.87
CA PRO A 37 -15.36 17.87 -13.73
C PRO A 37 -16.77 17.87 -13.10
N GLU A 38 -17.17 16.76 -12.46
CA GLU A 38 -18.46 16.66 -11.78
C GLU A 38 -18.59 17.70 -10.67
N LEU A 39 -17.56 17.85 -9.87
CA LEU A 39 -17.53 18.82 -8.79
C LEU A 39 -17.50 20.27 -9.31
N ALA A 40 -16.81 20.52 -10.43
CA ALA A 40 -16.81 21.83 -11.08
C ALA A 40 -18.21 22.21 -11.60
N GLU A 41 -18.99 21.25 -12.07
CA GLU A 41 -20.39 21.50 -12.48
C GLU A 41 -21.27 21.80 -11.27
N ARG A 42 -21.20 21.01 -10.21
CA ARG A 42 -21.93 21.29 -8.94
C ARG A 42 -21.59 22.68 -8.39
N LEU A 43 -20.32 23.10 -8.46
CA LEU A 43 -19.91 24.45 -8.06
C LEU A 43 -20.52 25.55 -8.94
N ARG A 44 -20.67 25.32 -10.25
CA ARG A 44 -21.34 26.26 -11.15
C ARG A 44 -22.82 26.37 -10.84
N GLU A 45 -23.49 25.23 -10.67
CA GLU A 45 -24.94 25.19 -10.32
C GLU A 45 -25.21 25.89 -9.00
N ALA A 46 -24.43 25.58 -7.94
CA ALA A 46 -24.57 26.21 -6.63
C ALA A 46 -24.33 27.73 -6.67
N ARG A 47 -23.44 28.21 -7.55
CA ARG A 47 -23.24 29.68 -7.74
C ARG A 47 -24.37 30.34 -8.52
N ALA A 48 -24.97 29.61 -9.47
CA ALA A 48 -26.06 30.14 -10.30
C ALA A 48 -27.38 30.34 -9.51
N ASP A 49 -27.51 29.71 -8.35
CA ASP A 49 -28.70 29.83 -7.48
C ASP A 49 -28.92 31.25 -6.89
N GLY A 50 -27.95 32.14 -7.01
CA GLY A 50 -28.09 33.58 -6.69
C GLY A 50 -28.20 33.87 -5.20
N ARG A 51 -28.10 32.90 -4.30
CA ARG A 51 -28.10 33.11 -2.84
C ARG A 51 -26.79 33.75 -2.39
N ASP A 52 -26.86 34.44 -1.24
CA ASP A 52 -25.65 34.92 -0.59
C ASP A 52 -24.70 33.72 -0.36
N PRO A 53 -23.40 33.78 -0.77
CA PRO A 53 -22.46 32.72 -0.60
C PRO A 53 -22.32 32.18 0.84
N VAL A 54 -22.55 33.04 1.85
CA VAL A 54 -22.50 32.68 3.28
C VAL A 54 -23.73 31.86 3.70
N GLU A 55 -24.88 32.10 3.07
CA GLU A 55 -26.13 31.39 3.34
C GLU A 55 -26.32 30.15 2.44
N ASN A 56 -25.49 30.02 1.40
CA ASN A 56 -25.56 28.91 0.47
C ASN A 56 -24.71 27.71 0.99
N GLY A 57 -25.33 26.88 1.83
CA GLY A 57 -24.68 25.70 2.41
C GLY A 57 -24.16 24.71 1.35
N GLU A 58 -24.87 24.58 0.22
CA GLU A 58 -24.45 23.70 -0.88
C GLU A 58 -23.17 24.19 -1.56
N LEU A 59 -23.05 25.51 -1.77
CA LEU A 59 -21.83 26.11 -2.30
C LEU A 59 -20.66 25.90 -1.34
N MET A 60 -20.87 26.11 -0.05
CA MET A 60 -19.83 25.90 0.96
C MET A 60 -19.36 24.45 1.03
N GLU A 61 -20.28 23.48 0.97
CA GLU A 61 -19.95 22.06 0.94
C GLU A 61 -19.15 21.69 -0.31
N ALA A 62 -19.59 22.12 -1.49
CA ALA A 62 -18.89 21.86 -2.75
C ALA A 62 -17.49 22.49 -2.77
N MET A 63 -17.30 23.68 -2.17
CA MET A 63 -15.99 24.30 -2.02
C MET A 63 -15.06 23.48 -1.11
N GLN A 64 -15.56 22.97 0.01
CA GLN A 64 -14.77 22.11 0.91
C GLN A 64 -14.39 20.78 0.23
N GLU A 65 -15.32 20.19 -0.52
CA GLU A 65 -15.07 18.98 -1.28
C GLU A 65 -14.00 19.23 -2.36
N SER A 66 -14.04 20.36 -3.06
CA SER A 66 -13.01 20.74 -4.04
C SER A 66 -11.63 20.85 -3.40
N GLN A 67 -11.55 21.46 -2.23
CA GLN A 67 -10.27 21.57 -1.52
C GLN A 67 -9.72 20.18 -1.11
N ARG A 68 -10.59 19.28 -0.62
CA ARG A 68 -10.19 17.90 -0.28
C ARG A 68 -9.73 17.12 -1.51
N LEU A 69 -10.41 17.27 -2.64
CA LEU A 69 -10.05 16.65 -3.91
C LEU A 69 -8.68 17.14 -4.39
N ASP A 70 -8.43 18.44 -4.39
CA ASP A 70 -7.14 18.99 -4.80
C ASP A 70 -6.00 18.55 -3.88
N GLN A 71 -6.23 18.46 -2.57
CA GLN A 71 -5.28 17.89 -1.62
C GLN A 71 -4.99 16.41 -1.93
N ARG A 72 -6.02 15.62 -2.26
CA ARG A 72 -5.85 14.20 -2.60
C ARG A 72 -5.07 14.03 -3.89
N VAL A 73 -5.40 14.80 -4.93
CA VAL A 73 -4.66 14.81 -6.21
C VAL A 73 -3.18 15.13 -5.96
N SER A 74 -2.89 16.22 -5.27
CA SER A 74 -1.51 16.62 -4.97
C SER A 74 -0.73 15.57 -4.17
N ALA A 75 -1.39 14.92 -3.21
CA ALA A 75 -0.78 13.84 -2.42
C ALA A 75 -0.45 12.60 -3.28
N LEU A 76 -1.36 12.22 -4.21
CA LEU A 76 -1.13 11.11 -5.13
C LEU A 76 -0.02 11.42 -6.13
N GLU A 77 0.01 12.63 -6.70
CA GLU A 77 1.09 13.07 -7.59
C GLU A 77 2.46 13.06 -6.90
N ALA A 78 2.53 13.63 -5.70
CA ALA A 78 3.75 13.62 -4.90
C ALA A 78 4.23 12.20 -4.58
N ARG A 79 3.29 11.30 -4.26
CA ARG A 79 3.61 9.90 -3.99
C ARG A 79 4.11 9.19 -5.25
N LEU A 80 3.41 9.34 -6.38
CA LEU A 80 3.82 8.74 -7.67
C LEU A 80 5.18 9.24 -8.16
N ALA A 81 5.57 10.46 -7.80
CA ALA A 81 6.87 11.03 -8.17
C ALA A 81 8.06 10.38 -7.45
N VAL A 82 7.84 9.78 -6.27
CA VAL A 82 8.92 9.23 -5.43
C VAL A 82 8.94 7.71 -5.33
N VAL A 83 7.83 7.04 -5.63
CA VAL A 83 7.77 5.57 -5.57
C VAL A 83 8.46 4.94 -6.78
N ARG A 84 9.04 3.77 -6.56
CA ARG A 84 9.62 2.91 -7.59
C ARG A 84 8.93 1.57 -7.59
N VAL A 85 8.58 1.10 -8.77
CA VAL A 85 8.01 -0.25 -8.90
C VAL A 85 9.12 -1.27 -8.63
N ALA A 86 8.86 -2.17 -7.69
CA ALA A 86 9.77 -3.29 -7.42
C ALA A 86 9.85 -4.20 -8.66
N GLU A 87 11.03 -4.75 -8.90
CA GLU A 87 11.18 -5.83 -9.87
C GLU A 87 10.27 -7.00 -9.46
N PRO A 88 9.75 -7.76 -10.44
CA PRO A 88 8.98 -8.95 -10.14
C PRO A 88 9.78 -9.90 -9.25
N ALA A 89 9.15 -10.38 -8.17
CA ALA A 89 9.80 -11.32 -7.28
C ALA A 89 10.19 -12.59 -8.03
N GLU A 90 11.44 -13.01 -7.87
CA GLU A 90 11.91 -14.26 -8.45
C GLU A 90 11.42 -15.47 -7.65
N ALA A 91 11.24 -16.61 -8.31
CA ALA A 91 10.85 -17.86 -7.64
C ALA A 91 12.06 -18.56 -6.98
N ASP A 92 12.95 -17.78 -6.40
CA ASP A 92 14.20 -18.26 -5.77
C ASP A 92 14.03 -18.62 -4.28
N GLY A 93 12.81 -18.47 -3.76
CA GLY A 93 12.45 -18.76 -2.37
C GLY A 93 12.95 -17.74 -1.35
N VAL A 94 13.31 -16.52 -1.79
CA VAL A 94 13.68 -15.40 -0.91
C VAL A 94 12.47 -14.52 -0.64
N ALA A 95 12.22 -14.22 0.62
CA ALA A 95 11.13 -13.33 1.00
C ALA A 95 11.46 -11.85 0.71
N GLU A 96 10.76 -11.27 -0.26
CA GLU A 96 10.91 -9.87 -0.66
C GLU A 96 9.57 -9.26 -1.10
N ILE A 97 9.56 -7.98 -1.45
CA ILE A 97 8.35 -7.32 -1.97
C ILE A 97 7.84 -8.07 -3.21
N GLY A 98 6.53 -8.33 -3.25
CA GLY A 98 5.91 -9.14 -4.30
C GLY A 98 5.91 -10.65 -4.01
N THR A 99 6.38 -11.10 -2.84
CA THR A 99 6.26 -12.51 -2.44
C THR A 99 5.14 -12.73 -1.42
N ARG A 100 4.54 -13.89 -1.49
CA ARG A 100 3.66 -14.48 -0.49
C ARG A 100 4.47 -15.39 0.41
N VAL A 101 4.43 -15.14 1.71
CA VAL A 101 5.13 -15.93 2.71
C VAL A 101 4.15 -16.69 3.59
N ARG A 102 4.41 -17.97 3.81
CA ARG A 102 3.72 -18.76 4.83
C ARG A 102 4.63 -18.92 6.04
N LEU A 103 4.15 -18.51 7.18
CA LEU A 103 4.90 -18.48 8.43
C LEU A 103 4.22 -19.36 9.47
N ARG A 104 4.99 -20.17 10.18
CA ARG A 104 4.52 -20.89 11.36
C ARG A 104 4.86 -20.11 12.60
N SER A 105 3.83 -19.65 13.32
CA SER A 105 3.96 -19.06 14.65
C SER A 105 3.72 -20.13 15.70
N GLN A 106 4.47 -20.09 16.80
CA GLN A 106 4.24 -20.99 17.95
C GLN A 106 2.93 -20.70 18.67
N VAL A 107 2.38 -19.49 18.52
CA VAL A 107 1.20 -19.01 19.23
C VAL A 107 -0.04 -18.96 18.34
N GLU A 108 0.12 -18.56 17.10
CA GLU A 108 -0.98 -18.23 16.19
C GLU A 108 -1.17 -19.28 15.08
N GLY A 109 -0.34 -20.33 15.07
CA GLY A 109 -0.39 -21.36 14.04
C GLY A 109 0.25 -20.93 12.71
N VAL A 110 -0.30 -21.37 11.60
CA VAL A 110 0.20 -21.02 10.27
C VAL A 110 -0.52 -19.76 9.78
N LEU A 111 0.29 -18.76 9.43
CA LEU A 111 -0.15 -17.47 8.89
C LEU A 111 0.39 -17.30 7.48
N GLN A 112 -0.35 -16.59 6.64
CA GLN A 112 0.06 -16.26 5.29
C GLN A 112 -0.01 -14.75 5.10
N TYR A 113 1.05 -14.17 4.52
CA TYR A 113 1.11 -12.75 4.25
C TYR A 113 1.66 -12.49 2.85
N ASP A 114 1.13 -11.47 2.21
CA ASP A 114 1.69 -10.88 1.00
C ASP A 114 2.59 -9.70 1.41
N LEU A 115 3.86 -9.73 1.00
CA LEU A 115 4.81 -8.66 1.28
C LEU A 115 4.67 -7.56 0.23
N VAL A 116 4.28 -6.39 0.69
CA VAL A 116 3.98 -5.25 -0.18
C VAL A 116 4.78 -4.01 0.23
N GLY A 117 4.74 -2.97 -0.59
CA GLY A 117 5.35 -1.69 -0.28
C GLY A 117 4.61 -0.89 0.79
N ASP A 118 5.22 0.22 1.21
CA ASP A 118 4.59 1.13 2.16
C ASP A 118 3.32 1.76 1.58
N GLY A 119 2.24 1.70 2.37
CA GLY A 119 0.94 2.21 2.00
C GLY A 119 0.12 1.30 1.07
N GLU A 120 0.58 0.05 0.85
CA GLU A 120 -0.20 -1.03 0.25
C GLU A 120 -0.67 -2.05 1.31
N ALA A 121 -0.26 -1.84 2.57
CA ALA A 121 -0.63 -2.73 3.67
C ALA A 121 -2.16 -2.75 3.86
N ASP A 122 -2.72 -3.95 3.90
CA ASP A 122 -4.14 -4.19 4.10
C ASP A 122 -4.31 -5.43 5.01
N PRO A 123 -4.59 -5.23 6.29
CA PRO A 123 -4.76 -6.34 7.24
C PRO A 123 -5.91 -7.28 6.86
N VAL A 124 -6.96 -6.78 6.19
CA VAL A 124 -8.11 -7.60 5.77
C VAL A 124 -7.71 -8.59 4.67
N ARG A 125 -6.79 -8.17 3.81
CA ARG A 125 -6.24 -9.01 2.73
C ARG A 125 -4.93 -9.70 3.09
N TYR A 126 -4.53 -9.67 4.37
CA TYR A 126 -3.26 -10.22 4.85
C TYR A 126 -2.03 -9.64 4.13
N ARG A 127 -2.11 -8.37 3.70
CA ARG A 127 -0.98 -7.64 3.10
C ARG A 127 -0.22 -6.89 4.17
N ILE A 128 1.08 -7.14 4.29
CA ILE A 128 1.94 -6.47 5.25
C ILE A 128 3.06 -5.71 4.54
N SER A 129 3.31 -4.48 4.99
CA SER A 129 4.42 -3.70 4.47
C SER A 129 5.76 -4.34 4.83
N ILE A 130 6.73 -4.29 3.90
CA ILE A 130 8.13 -4.67 4.16
C ILE A 130 8.79 -3.83 5.26
N SER A 131 8.26 -2.64 5.57
CA SER A 131 8.71 -1.78 6.67
C SER A 131 8.05 -2.11 8.01
N SER A 132 6.99 -2.95 8.03
CA SER A 132 6.38 -3.41 9.27
C SER A 132 7.34 -4.31 10.07
N PRO A 133 7.15 -4.46 11.39
CA PRO A 133 8.05 -5.30 12.21
C PRO A 133 8.17 -6.75 11.71
N VAL A 134 7.08 -7.34 11.22
CA VAL A 134 7.10 -8.70 10.64
C VAL A 134 7.73 -8.68 9.26
N GLY A 135 7.39 -7.69 8.40
CA GLY A 135 7.96 -7.53 7.07
C GLY A 135 9.47 -7.36 7.11
N GLN A 136 9.98 -6.49 7.96
CA GLN A 136 11.43 -6.30 8.14
C GLN A 136 12.14 -7.56 8.62
N ALA A 137 11.52 -8.31 9.54
CA ALA A 137 12.13 -9.50 10.10
C ALA A 137 12.14 -10.70 9.14
N VAL A 138 11.14 -10.81 8.24
CA VAL A 138 11.05 -11.92 7.26
C VAL A 138 11.81 -11.60 5.97
N ARG A 139 12.00 -10.34 5.65
CA ARG A 139 12.68 -9.91 4.42
C ARG A 139 14.08 -10.55 4.29
N GLY A 140 14.37 -11.08 3.12
CA GLY A 140 15.62 -11.78 2.81
C GLY A 140 15.71 -13.19 3.37
N ARG A 141 14.68 -13.69 4.06
CA ARG A 141 14.65 -15.04 4.61
C ARG A 141 14.25 -16.06 3.55
N ARG A 142 14.72 -17.28 3.78
CA ARG A 142 14.43 -18.45 2.96
C ARG A 142 13.58 -19.46 3.72
N VAL A 143 12.99 -20.39 2.99
CA VAL A 143 12.25 -21.52 3.58
C VAL A 143 13.12 -22.28 4.59
N GLY A 144 12.55 -22.60 5.74
CA GLY A 144 13.21 -23.27 6.86
C GLY A 144 13.92 -22.32 7.84
N GLU A 145 14.10 -21.05 7.52
CA GLU A 145 14.70 -20.10 8.45
C GLU A 145 13.72 -19.68 9.55
N VAL A 146 14.28 -19.45 10.73
CA VAL A 146 13.56 -19.03 11.92
C VAL A 146 13.98 -17.62 12.30
N PHE A 147 13.03 -16.79 12.70
CA PHE A 147 13.28 -15.43 13.14
C PHE A 147 12.35 -15.02 14.29
N GLU A 148 12.70 -13.96 14.98
CA GLU A 148 11.90 -13.41 16.08
C GLU A 148 11.48 -11.97 15.75
N VAL A 149 10.24 -11.67 16.09
CA VAL A 149 9.67 -10.32 16.04
C VAL A 149 9.36 -9.84 17.45
N ARG A 150 9.86 -8.67 17.79
CA ARG A 150 9.51 -8.01 19.05
C ARG A 150 8.30 -7.11 18.83
N THR A 151 7.24 -7.39 19.54
CA THR A 151 6.07 -6.51 19.62
C THR A 151 6.03 -5.86 21.02
N PRO A 152 5.28 -4.77 21.21
CA PRO A 152 5.12 -4.17 22.54
C PRO A 152 4.59 -5.13 23.62
N LYS A 153 3.84 -6.14 23.19
CA LYS A 153 3.20 -7.10 24.12
C LYS A 153 4.01 -8.38 24.35
N ARG A 154 4.77 -8.83 23.33
CA ARG A 154 5.47 -10.14 23.39
C ARG A 154 6.52 -10.28 22.29
N ARG A 155 7.40 -11.28 22.46
CA ARG A 155 8.25 -11.79 21.39
C ARG A 155 7.52 -12.93 20.68
N LEU A 156 7.50 -12.88 19.37
CA LEU A 156 6.90 -13.90 18.52
C LEU A 156 8.00 -14.56 17.71
N ARG A 157 8.01 -15.88 17.70
CA ARG A 157 8.96 -16.69 16.91
C ARG A 157 8.20 -17.25 15.72
N PHE A 158 8.80 -17.10 14.56
CA PHE A 158 8.27 -17.57 13.28
C PHE A 158 9.28 -18.47 12.58
N GLU A 159 8.78 -19.44 11.81
CA GLU A 159 9.50 -20.25 10.87
C GLU A 159 8.90 -20.02 9.47
N VAL A 160 9.76 -19.83 8.46
CA VAL A 160 9.33 -19.67 7.07
C VAL A 160 9.02 -21.04 6.48
N LEU A 161 7.77 -21.29 6.12
CA LEU A 161 7.31 -22.56 5.55
C LEU A 161 7.33 -22.58 4.03
N ALA A 162 7.00 -21.42 3.41
CA ALA A 162 7.02 -21.26 1.96
C ALA A 162 7.22 -19.79 1.61
N VAL A 163 7.84 -19.56 0.46
CA VAL A 163 7.97 -18.25 -0.18
C VAL A 163 7.66 -18.44 -1.66
N GLU A 164 6.67 -17.71 -2.16
CA GLU A 164 6.20 -17.80 -3.54
C GLU A 164 5.95 -16.40 -4.08
N PRO A 165 6.25 -16.09 -5.34
CA PRO A 165 5.76 -14.85 -5.94
C PRO A 165 4.24 -14.80 -5.85
N PHE A 166 3.66 -13.65 -5.47
CA PHE A 166 2.21 -13.51 -5.59
C PHE A 166 1.90 -12.71 -6.85
N ASP A 167 1.14 -13.33 -7.74
CA ASP A 167 0.61 -12.65 -8.92
C ASP A 167 -0.76 -12.07 -8.58
N THR A 168 -0.80 -10.76 -8.52
CA THR A 168 -1.99 -10.00 -8.21
C THR A 168 -3.08 -10.12 -9.28
N ARG A 169 -2.72 -10.45 -10.51
CA ARG A 169 -3.69 -10.72 -11.58
C ARG A 169 -4.56 -11.95 -11.28
N ALA A 170 -3.98 -12.99 -10.70
CA ALA A 170 -4.72 -14.19 -10.33
C ALA A 170 -5.68 -13.93 -9.16
N ALA A 171 -5.32 -13.07 -8.20
CA ALA A 171 -6.17 -12.74 -7.06
C ALA A 171 -7.39 -11.87 -7.46
N LEU A 172 -7.22 -10.96 -8.43
CA LEU A 172 -8.33 -10.16 -8.96
C LEU A 172 -9.32 -11.00 -9.82
N ALA A 173 -8.81 -11.97 -10.56
CA ALA A 173 -9.66 -12.90 -11.34
C ALA A 173 -10.46 -13.86 -10.45
N ALA A 174 -10.00 -14.15 -9.23
CA ALA A 174 -10.70 -15.02 -8.28
C ALA A 174 -11.72 -14.26 -7.41
N ALA A 175 -11.72 -12.93 -7.43
CA ALA A 175 -12.63 -12.08 -6.66
C ALA A 175 -13.75 -11.44 -7.50
N ALA A 176 -13.78 -11.71 -8.81
CA ALA A 176 -14.81 -11.29 -9.77
C ALA A 176 -15.76 -12.44 -10.13
#